data_821ec8f94094f4c19e79bb05d07439e8
#
_entry.id   821ec8f94094f4c19e79bb05d07439e8
#
_cell.length_a   1.000
_cell.length_b   1.000
_cell.length_c   1.000
_cell.angle_alpha   90.00
_cell.angle_beta   90.00
_cell.angle_gamma   90.00
#
_symmetry.space_group_name_H-M   'P 1'
#
loop_
_entity.id
_entity.type
_entity.pdbx_description
1 polymer ?
#
loop_
_entity_poly.entity_id
_entity_poly.type
_entity_poly.pdbx_seq_one_letter_code
_entity_poly.pdbx_strand_id
1 'polypeptide(L)'
;MTSLRRGIALSVLGLAGLYTVAVADEPKFKGTVLDQVPLGGLNGDYIMKVTMLDMEPGAQIPEHTHKGPGLRYVIEGAITIAWKGRSTETFKAGSTYFEAAGSNHPIGQMSARNAADGRTRVLIFELDPKE
;
A
#
# COMPACT_ATOMS: atom_id res chain seq x y z
N MET A 1 79.04 -30.35 47.48
CA MET A 1 77.89 -29.65 48.02
C MET A 1 77.13 -29.02 46.80
N THR A 2 76.17 -29.68 46.28
CA THR A 2 75.43 -29.35 45.03
C THR A 2 74.04 -28.82 45.39
N SER A 3 73.86 -27.54 45.17
CA SER A 3 72.54 -26.89 45.37
C SER A 3 71.63 -27.11 44.19
N LEU A 4 70.49 -27.80 44.39
CA LEU A 4 69.49 -28.08 43.44
C LEU A 4 68.49 -26.90 43.40
N ARG A 5 68.49 -26.10 42.33
CA ARG A 5 67.48 -25.05 42.10
C ARG A 5 66.29 -25.69 41.34
N ARG A 6 65.14 -25.77 42.00
CA ARG A 6 63.89 -26.16 41.40
C ARG A 6 63.33 -24.97 40.69
N GLY A 7 63.21 -25.02 39.34
CA GLY A 7 62.48 -24.09 38.54
C GLY A 7 61.00 -24.43 38.56
N ILE A 8 60.17 -23.43 38.95
CA ILE A 8 58.67 -23.54 38.82
C ILE A 8 58.33 -23.03 37.43
N ALA A 9 57.86 -23.92 36.61
CA ALA A 9 57.22 -23.55 35.29
C ALA A 9 55.78 -23.10 35.52
N LEU A 10 55.51 -21.83 35.31
CA LEU A 10 54.15 -21.26 35.35
C LEU A 10 53.54 -21.46 33.97
N SER A 11 52.64 -22.42 33.83
CA SER A 11 51.87 -22.59 32.61
C SER A 11 50.68 -21.60 32.58
N VAL A 12 50.80 -20.56 31.76
CA VAL A 12 49.67 -19.67 31.47
C VAL A 12 48.78 -20.31 30.41
N LEU A 13 47.65 -20.89 30.83
CA LEU A 13 46.59 -21.30 29.92
C LEU A 13 45.88 -20.04 29.43
N GLY A 14 46.20 -19.59 28.22
CA GLY A 14 45.42 -18.56 27.51
C GLY A 14 44.10 -19.11 27.03
N LEU A 15 42.99 -18.76 27.67
CA LEU A 15 41.65 -18.95 27.14
C LEU A 15 41.46 -17.98 25.97
N ALA A 16 41.65 -18.46 24.74
CA ALA A 16 41.24 -17.73 23.54
C ALA A 16 39.72 -17.82 23.44
N GLY A 17 39.04 -16.81 24.00
CA GLY A 17 37.60 -16.64 23.80
C GLY A 17 37.30 -16.30 22.32
N LEU A 18 36.72 -17.22 21.60
CA LEU A 18 36.17 -16.95 20.27
C LEU A 18 34.93 -16.03 20.43
N TYR A 19 35.14 -14.73 20.26
CA TYR A 19 34.06 -13.78 20.14
C TYR A 19 33.45 -13.95 18.73
N THR A 20 32.35 -14.66 18.63
CA THR A 20 31.53 -14.64 17.42
C THR A 20 30.80 -13.31 17.37
N VAL A 21 31.25 -12.41 16.50
CA VAL A 21 30.51 -11.19 16.18
C VAL A 21 29.28 -11.63 15.36
N ALA A 22 28.10 -11.53 15.96
CA ALA A 22 26.86 -11.71 15.22
C ALA A 22 26.74 -10.54 14.24
N VAL A 23 26.94 -10.78 12.95
CA VAL A 23 26.65 -9.83 11.90
C VAL A 23 25.13 -9.75 11.82
N ALA A 24 24.56 -8.60 12.19
CA ALA A 24 23.15 -8.35 12.01
C ALA A 24 22.86 -8.39 10.50
N ASP A 25 21.81 -9.13 10.11
CA ASP A 25 21.35 -9.14 8.73
C ASP A 25 20.99 -7.70 8.31
N GLU A 26 21.47 -7.28 7.13
CA GLU A 26 21.07 -5.99 6.55
C GLU A 26 19.55 -5.92 6.37
N PRO A 27 18.94 -4.74 6.62
CA PRO A 27 17.51 -4.56 6.43
C PRO A 27 17.09 -4.89 5.00
N LYS A 28 16.07 -5.73 4.86
CA LYS A 28 15.54 -6.17 3.56
C LYS A 28 14.27 -5.40 3.24
N PHE A 29 14.06 -5.11 1.95
CA PHE A 29 12.80 -4.54 1.46
C PHE A 29 12.14 -5.50 0.46
N LYS A 30 10.82 -5.41 0.35
CA LYS A 30 10.03 -6.17 -0.60
C LYS A 30 8.98 -5.25 -1.23
N GLY A 31 8.98 -5.15 -2.55
CA GLY A 31 7.89 -4.54 -3.32
C GLY A 31 6.86 -5.61 -3.71
N THR A 32 5.60 -5.26 -3.67
CA THR A 32 4.51 -6.10 -4.17
C THR A 32 3.63 -5.24 -5.06
N VAL A 33 3.41 -5.68 -6.31
CA VAL A 33 2.43 -5.06 -7.20
C VAL A 33 1.06 -5.49 -6.73
N LEU A 34 0.23 -4.52 -6.31
CA LEU A 34 -1.13 -4.79 -5.83
C LEU A 34 -2.11 -4.85 -6.99
N ASP A 35 -1.90 -4.03 -8.01
CA ASP A 35 -2.73 -3.98 -9.20
C ASP A 35 -1.98 -3.32 -10.36
N GLN A 36 -2.38 -3.60 -11.59
CA GLN A 36 -1.87 -2.93 -12.79
C GLN A 36 -2.95 -2.90 -13.86
N VAL A 37 -3.16 -1.73 -14.47
CA VAL A 37 -4.15 -1.52 -15.51
C VAL A 37 -3.47 -0.94 -16.73
N PRO A 38 -3.54 -1.59 -17.91
CA PRO A 38 -3.02 -1.01 -19.13
C PRO A 38 -3.89 0.18 -19.54
N LEU A 39 -3.26 1.33 -19.76
CA LEU A 39 -3.91 2.53 -20.24
C LEU A 39 -3.50 2.74 -21.71
N GLY A 40 -4.46 2.56 -22.61
CA GLY A 40 -4.28 2.85 -24.04
C GLY A 40 -4.90 4.20 -24.41
N GLY A 41 -4.42 4.82 -25.52
CA GLY A 41 -5.07 5.99 -26.11
C GLY A 41 -4.97 7.29 -25.29
N LEU A 42 -4.00 7.40 -24.38
CA LEU A 42 -3.73 8.65 -23.69
C LEU A 42 -3.01 9.60 -24.68
N ASN A 43 -3.71 10.66 -25.10
CA ASN A 43 -3.19 11.69 -25.99
C ASN A 43 -3.23 13.05 -25.29
N GLY A 44 -2.11 13.79 -25.39
CA GLY A 44 -1.97 15.11 -24.76
C GLY A 44 -1.33 15.07 -23.38
N ASP A 45 -1.47 16.18 -22.67
CA ASP A 45 -0.92 16.37 -21.32
C ASP A 45 -1.92 15.94 -20.25
N TYR A 46 -1.39 15.37 -19.19
CA TYR A 46 -2.18 14.91 -18.03
C TYR A 46 -1.60 15.44 -16.73
N ILE A 47 -2.46 15.58 -15.77
CA ILE A 47 -2.11 15.84 -14.37
C ILE A 47 -2.30 14.53 -13.61
N MET A 48 -1.23 14.01 -13.02
CA MET A 48 -1.33 12.93 -12.03
C MET A 48 -1.79 13.53 -10.71
N LYS A 49 -2.96 13.11 -10.24
CA LYS A 49 -3.56 13.57 -8.99
C LYS A 49 -3.67 12.43 -8.00
N VAL A 50 -3.35 12.70 -6.74
CA VAL A 50 -3.59 11.78 -5.62
C VAL A 50 -4.56 12.44 -4.65
N THR A 51 -5.66 11.76 -4.36
CA THR A 51 -6.70 12.24 -3.45
C THR A 51 -6.92 11.23 -2.34
N MET A 52 -7.00 11.68 -1.10
CA MET A 52 -7.50 10.91 0.02
C MET A 52 -9.00 11.16 0.14
N LEU A 53 -9.80 10.17 -0.22
CA LEU A 53 -11.23 10.16 0.07
C LEU A 53 -11.42 9.64 1.50
N ASP A 54 -12.09 10.43 2.31
CA ASP A 54 -12.37 10.12 3.73
C ASP A 54 -13.89 10.18 3.93
N MET A 55 -14.51 9.04 4.25
CA MET A 55 -15.96 8.88 4.35
C MET A 55 -16.35 8.48 5.77
N GLU A 56 -17.17 9.31 6.40
CA GLU A 56 -17.81 8.96 7.67
C GLU A 56 -18.82 7.82 7.51
N PRO A 57 -19.24 7.16 8.59
CA PRO A 57 -20.32 6.18 8.54
C PRO A 57 -21.58 6.75 7.86
N GLY A 58 -22.13 6.01 6.91
CA GLY A 58 -23.33 6.42 6.17
C GLY A 58 -23.11 7.43 5.05
N ALA A 59 -21.86 7.92 4.85
CA ALA A 59 -21.55 8.85 3.78
C ALA A 59 -21.80 8.22 2.39
N GLN A 60 -22.34 9.05 1.49
CA GLN A 60 -22.63 8.68 0.11
C GLN A 60 -22.09 9.75 -0.84
N ILE A 61 -21.66 9.32 -2.02
CA ILE A 61 -21.22 10.20 -3.10
C ILE A 61 -22.31 10.19 -4.17
N PRO A 62 -22.80 11.37 -4.60
CA PRO A 62 -23.78 11.46 -5.68
C PRO A 62 -23.18 11.00 -7.02
N GLU A 63 -24.06 10.84 -8.02
CA GLU A 63 -23.64 10.52 -9.37
C GLU A 63 -22.63 11.53 -9.91
N HIS A 64 -21.65 11.04 -10.61
CA HIS A 64 -20.63 11.86 -11.28
C HIS A 64 -19.95 11.07 -12.41
N THR A 65 -19.13 11.76 -13.19
CA THR A 65 -18.35 11.19 -14.29
C THR A 65 -16.88 11.50 -14.06
N HIS A 66 -16.01 10.53 -14.31
CA HIS A 66 -14.57 10.70 -14.21
C HIS A 66 -14.01 11.35 -15.48
N LYS A 67 -13.22 12.43 -15.33
CA LYS A 67 -12.52 13.07 -16.44
C LYS A 67 -11.41 12.19 -17.00
N GLY A 68 -10.74 11.44 -16.16
CA GLY A 68 -9.64 10.58 -16.51
C GLY A 68 -9.67 9.22 -15.81
N PRO A 69 -8.84 8.30 -16.26
CA PRO A 69 -8.74 6.97 -15.64
C PRO A 69 -8.06 7.07 -14.28
N GLY A 70 -8.45 6.21 -13.35
CA GLY A 70 -7.82 6.17 -12.04
C GLY A 70 -7.88 4.82 -11.36
N LEU A 71 -6.81 4.53 -10.62
CA LEU A 71 -6.71 3.36 -9.75
C LEU A 71 -6.95 3.79 -8.30
N ARG A 72 -7.66 2.98 -7.55
CA ARG A 72 -8.02 3.23 -6.15
C ARG A 72 -7.49 2.11 -5.27
N TYR A 73 -7.13 2.48 -4.05
CA TYR A 73 -6.73 1.53 -3.01
C TYR A 73 -7.49 1.83 -1.71
N VAL A 74 -8.22 0.85 -1.22
CA VAL A 74 -8.97 0.98 0.04
C VAL A 74 -8.01 0.76 1.21
N ILE A 75 -7.73 1.83 1.97
CA ILE A 75 -6.83 1.81 3.12
C ILE A 75 -7.54 1.26 4.35
N GLU A 76 -8.81 1.67 4.54
CA GLU A 76 -9.59 1.37 5.74
C GLU A 76 -11.07 1.24 5.38
N GLY A 77 -11.78 0.38 6.10
CA GLY A 77 -13.21 0.19 5.94
C GLY A 77 -13.61 -0.56 4.68
N ALA A 78 -14.69 -0.13 4.06
CA ALA A 78 -15.24 -0.71 2.83
C ALA A 78 -16.04 0.33 2.05
N ILE A 79 -15.93 0.32 0.73
CA ILE A 79 -16.67 1.19 -0.17
C ILE A 79 -17.48 0.35 -1.15
N THR A 80 -18.76 0.67 -1.32
CA THR A 80 -19.60 0.09 -2.37
C THR A 80 -19.71 1.06 -3.52
N ILE A 81 -19.46 0.58 -4.74
CA ILE A 81 -19.50 1.37 -5.97
C ILE A 81 -20.64 0.85 -6.85
N ALA A 82 -21.44 1.77 -7.37
CA ALA A 82 -22.48 1.50 -8.36
C ALA A 82 -22.10 2.10 -9.71
N TRP A 83 -21.97 1.27 -10.74
CA TRP A 83 -21.71 1.70 -12.11
C TRP A 83 -22.95 1.49 -12.99
N LYS A 84 -23.13 2.36 -13.96
CA LYS A 84 -24.17 2.18 -14.98
C LYS A 84 -23.89 0.94 -15.82
N GLY A 85 -24.87 0.05 -15.90
CA GLY A 85 -24.78 -1.16 -16.71
C GLY A 85 -23.90 -2.28 -16.14
N ARG A 86 -23.47 -2.16 -14.89
CA ARG A 86 -22.71 -3.20 -14.17
C ARG A 86 -23.34 -3.49 -12.80
N SER A 87 -23.01 -4.65 -12.26
CA SER A 87 -23.36 -4.96 -10.86
C SER A 87 -22.64 -4.01 -9.89
N THR A 88 -23.33 -3.69 -8.81
CA THR A 88 -22.74 -2.99 -7.67
C THR A 88 -21.70 -3.89 -6.99
N GLU A 89 -20.54 -3.35 -6.69
CA GLU A 89 -19.44 -4.07 -6.05
C GLU A 89 -18.99 -3.40 -4.76
N THR A 90 -18.53 -4.19 -3.80
CA THR A 90 -17.97 -3.70 -2.53
C THR A 90 -16.51 -4.09 -2.40
N PHE A 91 -15.67 -3.08 -2.17
CA PHE A 91 -14.23 -3.20 -1.99
C PHE A 91 -13.87 -2.93 -0.54
N LYS A 92 -13.17 -3.88 0.09
CA LYS A 92 -12.73 -3.78 1.50
C LYS A 92 -11.29 -3.30 1.59
N ALA A 93 -10.86 -2.92 2.79
CA ALA A 93 -9.48 -2.57 3.07
C ALA A 93 -8.49 -3.60 2.50
N GLY A 94 -7.46 -3.12 1.80
CA GLY A 94 -6.49 -3.93 1.06
C GLY A 94 -6.87 -4.22 -0.40
N SER A 95 -8.10 -3.91 -0.84
CA SER A 95 -8.54 -4.08 -2.22
C SER A 95 -8.19 -2.87 -3.09
N THR A 96 -8.02 -3.13 -4.38
CA THR A 96 -7.95 -2.11 -5.43
C THR A 96 -9.19 -2.17 -6.32
N TYR A 97 -9.50 -1.07 -6.98
CA TYR A 97 -10.47 -1.02 -8.07
C TYR A 97 -10.11 0.09 -9.05
N PHE A 98 -10.57 -0.07 -10.28
CA PHE A 98 -10.29 0.85 -11.38
C PHE A 98 -11.56 1.49 -11.91
N GLU A 99 -11.48 2.80 -12.20
CA GLU A 99 -12.52 3.55 -12.89
C GLU A 99 -11.93 4.22 -14.13
N ALA A 100 -12.48 3.89 -15.30
CA ALA A 100 -12.04 4.44 -16.57
C ALA A 100 -12.53 5.89 -16.75
N ALA A 101 -11.86 6.63 -17.61
CA ALA A 101 -12.38 7.92 -18.08
C ALA A 101 -13.79 7.74 -18.65
N GLY A 102 -14.69 8.67 -18.34
CA GLY A 102 -16.08 8.58 -18.75
C GLY A 102 -16.90 7.48 -18.05
N SER A 103 -16.37 6.79 -17.06
CA SER A 103 -17.14 5.89 -16.21
C SER A 103 -18.28 6.65 -15.56
N ASN A 104 -19.49 6.24 -15.86
CA ASN A 104 -20.70 6.86 -15.36
C ASN A 104 -21.33 6.02 -14.27
N HIS A 105 -21.87 6.70 -13.29
CA HIS A 105 -22.69 6.12 -12.25
C HIS A 105 -24.19 6.26 -12.61
N PRO A 106 -25.09 5.45 -12.04
CA PRO A 106 -26.51 5.53 -12.35
C PRO A 106 -27.08 6.92 -12.06
N ILE A 107 -27.88 7.45 -12.97
CA ILE A 107 -28.53 8.75 -12.84
C ILE A 107 -29.51 8.75 -11.65
N GLY A 108 -29.46 9.80 -10.82
CA GLY A 108 -30.33 9.98 -9.67
C GLY A 108 -30.08 9.02 -8.51
N GLN A 109 -28.97 8.26 -8.57
CA GLN A 109 -28.58 7.33 -7.51
C GLN A 109 -27.19 7.69 -6.94
N MET A 110 -26.86 7.14 -5.78
CA MET A 110 -25.52 7.29 -5.24
C MET A 110 -24.51 6.52 -6.11
N SER A 111 -23.37 7.12 -6.39
CA SER A 111 -22.27 6.46 -7.11
C SER A 111 -21.45 5.55 -6.21
N ALA A 112 -21.24 5.97 -4.97
CA ALA A 112 -20.49 5.25 -3.96
C ALA A 112 -21.07 5.48 -2.57
N ARG A 113 -20.85 4.53 -1.67
CA ARG A 113 -21.22 4.67 -0.26
C ARG A 113 -20.18 4.02 0.64
N ASN A 114 -20.02 4.58 1.84
CA ASN A 114 -19.35 3.86 2.91
C ASN A 114 -20.16 2.61 3.27
N ALA A 115 -19.57 1.44 3.13
CA ALA A 115 -20.18 0.15 3.42
C ALA A 115 -19.69 -0.48 4.73
N ALA A 116 -18.87 0.26 5.50
CA ALA A 116 -18.42 -0.15 6.84
C ALA A 116 -19.25 0.53 7.92
N ASP A 117 -19.25 -0.04 9.12
CA ASP A 117 -19.85 0.56 10.32
C ASP A 117 -19.05 1.77 10.82
N GLY A 118 -17.76 1.82 10.49
CA GLY A 118 -16.83 2.89 10.82
C GLY A 118 -16.49 3.77 9.62
N ARG A 119 -15.37 4.46 9.74
CA ARG A 119 -14.80 5.29 8.67
C ARG A 119 -14.31 4.44 7.52
N THR A 120 -14.42 4.94 6.30
CA THR A 120 -13.79 4.36 5.11
C THR A 120 -12.83 5.37 4.50
N ARG A 121 -11.61 4.92 4.17
CA ARG A 121 -10.58 5.74 3.55
C ARG A 121 -10.06 5.07 2.29
N VAL A 122 -10.03 5.83 1.21
CA VAL A 122 -9.59 5.36 -0.11
C VAL A 122 -8.55 6.32 -0.67
N LEU A 123 -7.42 5.79 -1.09
CA LEU A 123 -6.42 6.54 -1.83
C LEU A 123 -6.72 6.41 -3.33
N ILE A 124 -6.88 7.55 -3.99
CA ILE A 124 -7.29 7.65 -5.39
C ILE A 124 -6.13 8.23 -6.19
N PHE A 125 -5.66 7.51 -7.20
CA PHE A 125 -4.67 7.96 -8.17
C PHE A 125 -5.37 8.16 -9.51
N GLU A 126 -5.43 9.38 -10.02
CA GLU A 126 -6.11 9.73 -11.27
C GLU A 126 -5.18 10.47 -12.23
N LEU A 127 -5.39 10.22 -13.52
CA LEU A 127 -4.79 10.97 -14.61
C LEU A 127 -5.86 11.86 -15.24
N ASP A 128 -5.95 13.11 -14.79
CA ASP A 128 -6.88 14.08 -15.36
C ASP A 128 -6.28 14.73 -16.60
N PRO A 129 -7.03 14.81 -17.74
CA PRO A 129 -6.57 15.57 -18.90
C PRO A 129 -6.36 17.02 -18.49
N LYS A 130 -5.25 17.62 -18.93
CA LYS A 130 -5.01 19.05 -18.78
C LYS A 130 -5.85 19.80 -19.80
N GLU A 131 -6.72 20.69 -19.33
CA GLU A 131 -7.55 21.56 -20.18
C GLU A 131 -6.73 22.63 -20.89
#